data_3594a80477164211575cbe3d461a10d5
#
_entry.id   3594a80477164211575cbe3d461a10d5
#
_cell.length_a   1.000
_cell.length_b   1.000
_cell.length_c   1.000
_cell.angle_alpha   90.00
_cell.angle_beta   90.00
_cell.angle_gamma   90.00
#
_symmetry.space_group_name_H-M   'P 1'
#
loop_
_entity.id
_entity.type
_entity.pdbx_description
1 polymer ?
#
loop_
_entity_poly.entity_id
_entity_poly.type
_entity_poly.pdbx_seq_one_letter_code
_entity_poly.pdbx_strand_id
1 'polypeptide(L)'
;MKKTILVSIALLSLSIGVSAQKIKGSDTVLPLSQKEAESFMKANPSRTVTVTGGGSGVGISSLLAGTTDIAQASRKIKFSERQQLKDKGKEAK
;
A
#
# COMPACT_ATOMS: atom_id res chain seq x y z
N MET A 1 -22.67 -7.28 32.25
CA MET A 1 -21.52 -6.36 32.20
C MET A 1 -20.23 -7.07 31.81
N LYS A 2 -19.83 -8.14 32.44
CA LYS A 2 -18.62 -8.87 32.08
C LYS A 2 -18.63 -9.38 30.64
N LYS A 3 -19.76 -9.85 30.15
CA LYS A 3 -19.89 -10.33 28.77
C LYS A 3 -19.71 -9.21 27.74
N THR A 4 -20.19 -8.01 28.01
CA THR A 4 -20.06 -6.86 27.13
C THR A 4 -18.59 -6.43 26.99
N ILE A 5 -17.85 -6.43 28.08
CA ILE A 5 -16.43 -6.08 28.09
C ILE A 5 -15.61 -7.07 27.27
N LEU A 6 -15.89 -8.37 27.41
CA LEU A 6 -15.22 -9.42 26.65
C LEU A 6 -15.45 -9.29 25.14
N VAL A 7 -16.67 -8.97 24.73
CA VAL A 7 -17.00 -8.76 23.32
C VAL A 7 -16.22 -7.57 22.75
N SER A 8 -16.12 -6.48 23.51
CA SER A 8 -15.39 -5.29 23.10
C SER A 8 -13.89 -5.59 22.88
N ILE A 9 -13.29 -6.36 23.77
CA ILE A 9 -11.89 -6.76 23.66
C ILE A 9 -11.67 -7.63 22.43
N ALA A 10 -12.57 -8.57 22.15
CA ALA A 10 -12.50 -9.43 20.99
C ALA A 10 -12.57 -8.64 19.69
N LEU A 11 -13.43 -7.63 19.60
CA LEU A 11 -13.55 -6.76 18.45
C LEU A 11 -12.27 -5.95 18.21
N LEU A 12 -11.65 -5.44 19.25
CA LEU A 12 -10.39 -4.73 19.16
C LEU A 12 -9.26 -5.63 18.64
N SER A 13 -9.20 -6.86 19.12
CA SER A 13 -8.21 -7.84 18.66
C SER A 13 -8.35 -8.15 17.17
N LEU A 14 -9.57 -8.28 16.67
CA LEU A 14 -9.86 -8.49 15.25
C LEU A 14 -9.42 -7.30 14.41
N SER A 15 -9.63 -6.07 14.89
CA SER A 15 -9.23 -4.86 14.19
C SER A 15 -7.71 -4.77 14.03
N ILE A 16 -6.95 -5.19 15.02
CA ILE A 16 -5.49 -5.14 15.00
C ILE A 16 -4.90 -6.18 14.03
N GLY A 17 -5.59 -7.32 13.82
CA GLY A 17 -5.12 -8.41 12.98
C GLY A 17 -5.27 -8.19 11.47
N VAL A 18 -5.97 -7.13 11.04
CA VAL A 18 -6.22 -6.87 9.63
C VAL A 18 -5.27 -5.78 9.13
N SER A 19 -4.51 -6.11 8.08
CA SER A 19 -3.57 -5.20 7.43
C SER A 19 -3.87 -5.16 5.94
N ALA A 20 -4.00 -3.96 5.38
CA ALA A 20 -4.25 -3.76 3.96
C ALA A 20 -3.23 -2.75 3.41
N GLN A 21 -2.57 -3.10 2.31
CA GLN A 21 -1.62 -2.24 1.63
C GLN A 21 -2.06 -2.00 0.19
N LYS A 22 -1.87 -0.79 -0.28
CA LYS A 22 -2.17 -0.40 -1.66
C LYS A 22 -0.88 -0.05 -2.38
N ILE A 23 -0.66 -0.70 -3.50
CA ILE A 23 0.49 -0.48 -4.38
C ILE A 23 -0.05 -0.03 -5.73
N LYS A 24 0.47 1.07 -6.25
CA LYS A 24 0.00 1.62 -7.51
C LYS A 24 1.16 2.14 -8.34
N GLY A 25 1.05 2.01 -9.65
CA GLY A 25 2.04 2.60 -10.54
C GLY A 25 2.27 1.85 -11.83
N SER A 26 3.52 1.54 -12.10
CA SER A 26 4.01 1.04 -13.37
C SER A 26 3.23 -0.15 -13.94
N ASP A 27 2.74 -0.01 -15.16
CA ASP A 27 2.11 -1.11 -15.90
C ASP A 27 3.14 -2.15 -16.34
N THR A 28 4.39 -1.75 -16.53
CA THR A 28 5.48 -2.65 -16.90
C THR A 28 5.78 -3.64 -15.77
N VAL A 29 5.77 -3.16 -14.54
CA VAL A 29 6.06 -3.97 -13.34
C VAL A 29 4.82 -4.70 -12.84
N LEU A 30 3.63 -4.29 -13.27
CA LEU A 30 2.35 -4.76 -12.74
C LEU A 30 2.21 -6.29 -12.71
N PRO A 31 2.49 -7.03 -13.80
CA PRO A 31 2.31 -8.49 -13.77
C PRO A 31 3.17 -9.18 -12.71
N LEU A 32 4.40 -8.74 -12.54
CA LEU A 32 5.31 -9.28 -11.53
C LEU A 32 4.81 -8.96 -10.12
N SER A 33 4.43 -7.71 -9.89
CA SER A 33 3.93 -7.27 -8.58
C SER A 33 2.64 -7.98 -8.19
N GLN A 34 1.73 -8.20 -9.15
CA GLN A 34 0.50 -8.95 -8.89
C GLN A 34 0.79 -10.38 -8.49
N LYS A 35 1.73 -11.03 -9.16
CA LYS A 35 2.12 -12.41 -8.87
C LYS A 35 2.78 -12.52 -7.49
N GLU A 36 3.64 -11.58 -7.16
CA GLU A 36 4.28 -11.54 -5.85
C GLU A 36 3.26 -11.27 -4.74
N ALA A 37 2.31 -10.37 -4.97
CA ALA A 37 1.24 -10.07 -4.02
C ALA A 37 0.37 -11.30 -3.76
N GLU A 38 0.03 -12.05 -4.79
CA GLU A 38 -0.75 -13.29 -4.67
C GLU A 38 -0.01 -14.30 -3.81
N SER A 39 1.29 -14.51 -4.07
CA SER A 39 2.12 -15.41 -3.29
C SER A 39 2.22 -14.98 -1.83
N PHE A 40 2.38 -13.69 -1.60
CA PHE A 40 2.44 -13.12 -0.25
C PHE A 40 1.13 -13.34 0.49
N MET A 41 -0.01 -13.08 -0.17
CA MET A 41 -1.33 -13.26 0.47
C MET A 41 -1.64 -14.72 0.78
N LYS A 42 -1.17 -15.65 -0.05
CA LYS A 42 -1.31 -17.09 0.24
C LYS A 42 -0.55 -17.48 1.50
N ALA A 43 0.65 -16.93 1.69
CA ALA A 43 1.47 -17.20 2.87
C ALA A 43 0.97 -16.43 4.10
N ASN A 44 0.24 -15.35 3.90
CA ASN A 44 -0.24 -14.46 4.97
C ASN A 44 -1.72 -14.13 4.77
N PRO A 45 -2.65 -15.07 5.05
CA PRO A 45 -4.08 -14.89 4.73
C PRO A 45 -4.75 -13.71 5.44
N SER A 46 -4.18 -13.24 6.56
CA SER A 46 -4.71 -12.10 7.30
C SER A 46 -4.31 -10.75 6.70
N ARG A 47 -3.46 -10.75 5.66
CA ARG A 47 -2.98 -9.53 5.02
C ARG A 47 -3.52 -9.41 3.61
N THR A 48 -3.93 -8.22 3.24
CA THR A 48 -4.44 -7.91 1.91
C THR A 48 -3.50 -6.92 1.22
N VAL A 49 -3.09 -7.25 0.00
CA VAL A 49 -2.28 -6.37 -0.84
C VAL A 49 -3.02 -6.14 -2.15
N THR A 50 -3.29 -4.90 -2.46
CA THR A 50 -3.94 -4.51 -3.70
C THR A 50 -2.92 -3.85 -4.62
N VAL A 51 -2.75 -4.39 -5.82
CA VAL A 51 -1.80 -3.85 -6.81
C VAL A 51 -2.60 -3.36 -8.02
N THR A 52 -2.45 -2.10 -8.36
CA THR A 52 -3.12 -1.49 -9.50
C THR A 52 -2.10 -0.80 -10.41
N GLY A 53 -2.41 -0.76 -11.70
CA GLY A 53 -1.59 -0.08 -12.69
C GLY A 53 -1.99 1.38 -12.87
N GLY A 54 -1.70 1.91 -14.05
CA GLY A 54 -1.97 3.29 -14.45
C GLY A 54 -0.73 4.04 -14.90
N GLY A 55 0.46 3.50 -14.63
CA GLY A 55 1.74 4.07 -15.00
C GLY A 55 2.53 4.61 -13.82
N SER A 56 3.84 4.78 -14.04
CA SER A 56 4.77 5.27 -13.01
C SER A 56 4.36 6.64 -12.46
N GLY A 57 3.98 7.56 -13.34
CA GLY A 57 3.54 8.90 -12.96
C GLY A 57 2.27 8.88 -12.10
N VAL A 58 1.33 8.01 -12.44
CA VAL A 58 0.09 7.84 -11.66
C VAL A 58 0.40 7.30 -10.27
N GLY A 59 1.33 6.35 -10.17
CA GLY A 59 1.75 5.82 -8.88
C GLY A 59 2.34 6.90 -7.98
N ILE A 60 3.23 7.71 -8.52
CA ILE A 60 3.87 8.80 -7.78
C ILE A 60 2.86 9.87 -7.38
N SER A 61 1.96 10.25 -8.30
CA SER A 61 0.88 11.21 -8.00
C SER A 61 -0.04 10.69 -6.90
N SER A 62 -0.37 9.40 -6.93
CA SER A 62 -1.21 8.77 -5.89
C SER A 62 -0.51 8.75 -4.54
N LEU A 63 0.80 8.54 -4.52
CA LEU A 63 1.58 8.59 -3.29
C LEU A 63 1.57 10.00 -2.70
N LEU A 64 1.72 11.02 -3.55
CA LEU A 64 1.65 12.43 -3.14
C LEU A 64 0.26 12.78 -2.59
N ALA A 65 -0.80 12.26 -3.21
CA ALA A 65 -2.17 12.49 -2.77
C ALA A 65 -2.55 11.66 -1.53
N GLY A 66 -1.73 10.69 -1.14
CA GLY A 66 -2.01 9.82 0.00
C GLY A 66 -3.02 8.72 -0.28
N THR A 67 -3.28 8.41 -1.56
CA THR A 67 -4.25 7.39 -1.97
C THR A 67 -3.62 6.02 -2.18
N THR A 68 -2.31 5.91 -2.12
CA THR A 68 -1.58 4.64 -2.15
C THR A 68 -0.49 4.66 -1.08
N ASP A 69 -0.12 3.48 -0.61
CA ASP A 69 0.94 3.32 0.40
C ASP A 69 2.31 3.22 -0.25
N ILE A 70 2.36 2.59 -1.42
CA ILE A 70 3.60 2.36 -2.17
C ILE A 70 3.36 2.72 -3.63
N ALA A 71 4.26 3.49 -4.21
CA ALA A 71 4.29 3.74 -5.64
C ALA A 71 5.38 2.90 -6.26
N GLN A 72 5.06 2.19 -7.34
CA GLN A 72 6.05 1.45 -8.11
C GLN A 72 6.28 2.15 -9.45
N ALA A 73 7.53 2.18 -9.88
CA ALA A 73 7.92 2.88 -11.09
C ALA A 73 8.92 2.07 -11.89
N SER A 74 8.83 2.16 -13.22
CA SER A 74 9.80 1.59 -14.14
C SER A 74 10.78 2.64 -14.66
N ARG A 75 10.77 3.82 -14.07
CA ARG A 75 11.71 4.91 -14.37
C ARG A 75 12.21 5.53 -13.07
N LYS A 76 13.27 6.30 -13.17
CA LYS A 76 13.75 7.06 -12.01
C LYS A 76 12.76 8.16 -11.64
N ILE A 77 12.71 8.46 -10.36
CA ILE A 77 11.91 9.58 -9.87
C ILE A 77 12.49 10.89 -10.39
N LYS A 78 11.61 11.79 -10.80
CA LYS A 78 12.02 13.13 -11.26
C LYS A 78 12.36 14.01 -10.06
N PHE A 79 13.23 14.99 -10.27
CA PHE A 79 13.60 15.93 -9.22
C PHE A 79 12.37 16.64 -8.62
N SER A 80 11.47 17.10 -9.48
CA SER A 80 10.24 17.76 -9.04
C SER A 80 9.36 16.85 -8.17
N GLU A 81 9.27 15.58 -8.53
CA GLU A 81 8.51 14.59 -7.78
C GLU A 81 9.13 14.33 -6.41
N ARG A 82 10.45 14.22 -6.37
CA ARG A 82 11.20 14.05 -5.13
C ARG A 82 11.01 15.25 -4.20
N GLN A 83 11.04 16.46 -4.76
CA GLN A 83 10.85 17.68 -3.99
C GLN A 83 9.43 17.75 -3.40
N GLN A 84 8.42 17.38 -4.18
CA GLN A 84 7.03 17.33 -3.71
C GLN A 84 6.84 16.31 -2.59
N LEU A 85 7.48 15.15 -2.69
CA LEU A 85 7.44 14.14 -1.63
C LEU A 85 8.07 14.67 -0.35
N LYS A 86 9.22 15.33 -0.47
CA LYS A 86 9.93 15.92 0.65
C LYS A 86 9.08 16.99 1.33
N ASP A 87 8.42 17.85 0.56
CA ASP A 87 7.55 18.91 1.07
C ASP A 87 6.36 18.34 1.86
N LYS A 88 5.96 17.10 1.56
CA LYS A 88 4.90 16.40 2.30
C LYS A 88 5.43 15.50 3.42
N GLY A 89 6.70 15.63 3.76
CA GLY A 89 7.31 14.84 4.82
C GLY A 89 7.62 13.40 4.45
N LYS A 90 7.68 13.08 3.15
CA LYS A 90 7.97 11.74 2.65
C LYS A 90 9.34 11.71 2.00
N GLU A 91 10.01 10.55 2.08
CA GLU A 91 11.29 10.35 1.42
C GLU A 91 11.16 9.32 0.31
N ALA A 92 11.80 9.61 -0.84
CA ALA A 92 11.94 8.64 -1.92
C ALA A 92 13.18 7.78 -1.65
N LYS A 93 12.99 6.49 -1.70
CA LYS A 93 14.08 5.52 -1.51
C LYS A 93 14.38 4.77 -2.79
#